data_e338df765648fc3ab64dac1ca3da0fe4
#
_entry.id   e338df765648fc3ab64dac1ca3da0fe4
#
_cell.length_a   1.000
_cell.length_b   1.000
_cell.length_c   1.000
_cell.angle_alpha   90.00
_cell.angle_beta   90.00
_cell.angle_gamma   90.00
#
_symmetry.space_group_name_H-M   'P 1'
#
loop_
_entity.id
_entity.type
_entity.pdbx_description
1 polymer ?
#
loop_
_entity_poly.entity_id
_entity_poly.type
_entity_poly.pdbx_seq_one_letter_code
_entity_poly.pdbx_strand_id
1 'polypeptide(L)'
;MQNTTRVKFACYTTNISMSIVGNISPVLFVTFRNLYGLSYSLLGLLVLVNFVTQLTVDLLFSFFSHKFNIPLAVKITPVLVVVGLLIYALYPMFLPQSAYVGLVIGTIIFSAAGGLTEVLISPVIAALPSDNPERDMSKLHSVYAWGVVGVIIIATLYLLVFQAANWQWLALGFLVVPLCSCALFSRAELPQMQTPEKASGVVEFMKKPALWLCVLAIFLGGASECTMAQWSSSYIEKALGIPKVWGDIFGVAVFALMLGLGRSLYAKYGKRIEKVLFLGALGATVCYAIAAISNVAIIGLIACGLTGFCVSMLWPGSLIVAADKLPTGGVFMYAMMAAGGDLGASVAPQLVGVVTDVVASNAAIAQTALQWGLTAEQLGMKAGLLIGALFALGATVVYFYILKTKKKEKSE
;
A
#
# COMPACT_ATOMS: atom_id res chain seq x y z
N MET A 1 -27.43 17.74 9.37
CA MET A 1 -25.96 17.71 9.47
C MET A 1 -25.42 18.92 8.71
N GLN A 2 -24.57 19.74 9.34
CA GLN A 2 -23.96 20.90 8.68
C GLN A 2 -23.15 20.43 7.46
N ASN A 3 -23.05 21.25 6.40
CA ASN A 3 -22.37 20.87 5.17
C ASN A 3 -20.90 20.45 5.42
N THR A 4 -20.13 21.22 6.21
CA THR A 4 -18.75 20.89 6.56
C THR A 4 -18.61 19.51 7.21
N THR A 5 -19.47 19.18 8.16
CA THR A 5 -19.48 17.85 8.82
C THR A 5 -19.79 16.75 7.82
N ARG A 6 -20.74 16.98 6.90
CA ARG A 6 -21.09 16.03 5.85
C ARG A 6 -19.90 15.76 4.91
N VAL A 7 -19.21 16.80 4.46
CA VAL A 7 -18.02 16.66 3.61
C VAL A 7 -16.93 15.91 4.35
N LYS A 8 -16.64 16.22 5.62
CA LYS A 8 -15.65 15.48 6.43
C LYS A 8 -15.97 14.00 6.50
N PHE A 9 -17.23 13.63 6.80
CA PHE A 9 -17.63 12.22 6.86
C PHE A 9 -17.57 11.54 5.49
N ALA A 10 -17.92 12.24 4.40
CA ALA A 10 -17.75 11.73 3.04
C ALA A 10 -16.28 11.43 2.74
N CYS A 11 -15.36 12.31 3.09
CA CYS A 11 -13.91 12.09 2.96
C CYS A 11 -13.43 10.91 3.79
N TYR A 12 -13.89 10.77 5.04
CA TYR A 12 -13.50 9.66 5.90
C TYR A 12 -13.98 8.31 5.35
N THR A 13 -15.25 8.22 4.92
CA THR A 13 -15.79 6.98 4.32
C THR A 13 -15.12 6.66 2.98
N THR A 14 -14.70 7.65 2.20
CA THR A 14 -13.90 7.43 0.98
C THR A 14 -12.52 6.89 1.32
N ASN A 15 -11.89 7.39 2.37
CA ASN A 15 -10.60 6.90 2.83
C ASN A 15 -10.66 5.46 3.40
N ILE A 16 -11.78 5.09 4.07
CA ILE A 16 -12.04 3.69 4.43
C ILE A 16 -12.24 2.83 3.18
N SER A 17 -12.92 3.35 2.15
CA SER A 17 -13.06 2.63 0.86
C SER A 17 -11.70 2.37 0.21
N MET A 18 -10.76 3.32 0.29
CA MET A 18 -9.38 3.12 -0.15
C MET A 18 -8.69 1.98 0.63
N SER A 19 -8.92 1.89 1.95
CA SER A 19 -8.40 0.77 2.75
C SER A 19 -8.96 -0.58 2.29
N ILE A 20 -10.25 -0.63 1.89
CA ILE A 20 -10.89 -1.84 1.36
C ILE A 20 -10.20 -2.26 0.06
N VAL A 21 -10.14 -1.39 -0.93
CA VAL A 21 -9.62 -1.73 -2.26
C VAL A 21 -8.13 -2.05 -2.27
N GLY A 22 -7.36 -1.42 -1.38
CA GLY A 22 -5.94 -1.71 -1.21
C GLY A 22 -5.63 -3.06 -0.55
N ASN A 23 -6.57 -3.61 0.24
CA ASN A 23 -6.29 -4.80 1.03
C ASN A 23 -7.17 -6.02 0.68
N ILE A 24 -8.24 -5.87 -0.09
CA ILE A 24 -9.14 -6.98 -0.41
C ILE A 24 -8.44 -8.09 -1.21
N SER A 25 -7.63 -7.76 -2.21
CA SER A 25 -6.92 -8.75 -3.02
C SER A 25 -5.89 -9.54 -2.21
N PRO A 26 -4.99 -8.93 -1.42
CA PRO A 26 -4.00 -9.67 -0.62
C PRO A 26 -4.63 -10.63 0.39
N VAL A 27 -5.69 -10.22 1.06
CA VAL A 27 -6.41 -11.09 2.01
C VAL A 27 -7.03 -12.30 1.33
N LEU A 28 -7.38 -12.16 0.04
CA LEU A 28 -7.99 -13.22 -0.77
C LEU A 28 -7.00 -14.02 -1.62
N PHE A 29 -5.69 -13.76 -1.58
CA PHE A 29 -4.69 -14.42 -2.43
C PHE A 29 -4.77 -15.94 -2.36
N VAL A 30 -4.74 -16.52 -1.17
CA VAL A 30 -4.83 -17.96 -0.99
C VAL A 30 -6.20 -18.50 -1.44
N THR A 31 -7.27 -17.75 -1.19
CA THR A 31 -8.61 -18.08 -1.68
C THR A 31 -8.63 -18.15 -3.22
N PHE A 32 -8.09 -17.17 -3.90
CA PHE A 32 -8.04 -17.15 -5.36
C PHE A 32 -7.16 -18.27 -5.93
N ARG A 33 -6.04 -18.55 -5.29
CA ARG A 33 -5.19 -19.68 -5.67
C ARG A 33 -5.94 -21.00 -5.58
N ASN A 34 -6.63 -21.24 -4.48
CA ASN A 34 -7.32 -22.49 -4.23
C ASN A 34 -8.57 -22.67 -5.09
N LEU A 35 -9.35 -21.61 -5.32
CA LEU A 35 -10.62 -21.68 -6.07
C LEU A 35 -10.42 -21.60 -7.59
N TYR A 36 -9.50 -20.77 -8.05
CA TYR A 36 -9.33 -20.48 -9.49
C TYR A 36 -8.00 -20.99 -10.06
N GLY A 37 -7.15 -21.64 -9.24
CA GLY A 37 -5.85 -22.15 -9.68
C GLY A 37 -4.86 -21.06 -10.08
N LEU A 38 -5.00 -19.82 -9.56
CA LEU A 38 -4.14 -18.70 -9.94
C LEU A 38 -2.72 -18.91 -9.42
N SER A 39 -1.73 -18.62 -10.26
CA SER A 39 -0.33 -18.62 -9.88
C SER A 39 0.00 -17.42 -8.96
N TYR A 40 1.10 -17.50 -8.21
CA TYR A 40 1.57 -16.39 -7.39
C TYR A 40 1.97 -15.18 -8.25
N SER A 41 2.47 -15.41 -9.45
CA SER A 41 2.75 -14.35 -10.43
C SER A 41 1.48 -13.57 -10.82
N LEU A 42 0.36 -14.26 -11.04
CA LEU A 42 -0.92 -13.63 -11.35
C LEU A 42 -1.48 -12.86 -10.15
N LEU A 43 -1.28 -13.37 -8.93
CA LEU A 43 -1.66 -12.66 -7.71
C LEU A 43 -0.81 -11.39 -7.50
N GLY A 44 0.50 -11.48 -7.71
CA GLY A 44 1.39 -10.32 -7.70
C GLY A 44 1.03 -9.30 -8.80
N LEU A 45 0.58 -9.78 -9.97
CA LEU A 45 0.13 -8.90 -11.07
C LEU A 45 -1.12 -8.10 -10.68
N LEU A 46 -2.03 -8.62 -9.84
CA LEU A 46 -3.14 -7.81 -9.31
C LEU A 46 -2.65 -6.64 -8.47
N VAL A 47 -1.59 -6.84 -7.66
CA VAL A 47 -0.96 -5.75 -6.89
C VAL A 47 -0.30 -4.75 -7.82
N LEU A 48 0.44 -5.23 -8.83
CA LEU A 48 1.05 -4.38 -9.85
C LEU A 48 0.01 -3.50 -10.54
N VAL A 49 -1.10 -4.10 -11.00
CA VAL A 49 -2.21 -3.41 -11.66
C VAL A 49 -2.82 -2.36 -10.73
N ASN A 50 -3.01 -2.68 -9.45
CA ASN A 50 -3.54 -1.74 -8.47
C ASN A 50 -2.67 -0.48 -8.40
N PHE A 51 -1.38 -0.61 -8.08
CA PHE A 51 -0.50 0.54 -7.88
C PHE A 51 -0.15 1.27 -9.18
N VAL A 52 0.04 0.57 -10.30
CA VAL A 52 0.27 1.22 -11.60
C VAL A 52 -0.95 2.04 -12.03
N THR A 53 -2.16 1.58 -11.72
CA THR A 53 -3.38 2.35 -12.01
C THR A 53 -3.45 3.59 -11.13
N GLN A 54 -3.17 3.48 -9.81
CA GLN A 54 -3.11 4.63 -8.91
C GLN A 54 -2.05 5.63 -9.40
N LEU A 55 -0.82 5.18 -9.61
CA LEU A 55 0.27 6.00 -10.16
C LEU A 55 -0.13 6.74 -11.44
N THR A 56 -0.83 6.06 -12.36
CA THR A 56 -1.28 6.68 -13.62
C THR A 56 -2.25 7.82 -13.34
N VAL A 57 -3.22 7.63 -12.44
CA VAL A 57 -4.18 8.65 -12.05
C VAL A 57 -3.49 9.82 -11.34
N ASP A 58 -2.57 9.54 -10.42
CA ASP A 58 -1.82 10.55 -9.68
C ASP A 58 -1.01 11.45 -10.61
N LEU A 59 -0.31 10.86 -11.58
CA LEU A 59 0.45 11.61 -12.59
C LEU A 59 -0.50 12.43 -13.49
N LEU A 60 -1.61 11.84 -13.95
CA LEU A 60 -2.59 12.57 -14.77
C LEU A 60 -3.15 13.78 -14.03
N PHE A 61 -3.55 13.63 -12.77
CA PHE A 61 -4.07 14.74 -11.98
C PHE A 61 -2.99 15.75 -11.59
N SER A 62 -1.77 15.31 -11.30
CA SER A 62 -0.66 16.20 -10.98
C SER A 62 -0.33 17.16 -12.13
N PHE A 63 -0.30 16.64 -13.37
CA PHE A 63 0.05 17.45 -14.54
C PHE A 63 -1.13 18.12 -15.23
N PHE A 64 -2.32 17.56 -15.16
CA PHE A 64 -3.47 17.99 -15.95
C PHE A 64 -4.69 18.35 -15.10
N SER A 65 -4.57 18.52 -13.77
CA SER A 65 -5.68 18.85 -12.86
C SER A 65 -6.53 20.05 -13.34
N HIS A 66 -5.91 21.04 -13.99
CA HIS A 66 -6.60 22.22 -14.56
C HIS A 66 -7.57 21.87 -15.69
N LYS A 67 -7.49 20.68 -16.29
CA LYS A 67 -8.41 20.21 -17.35
C LYS A 67 -9.61 19.43 -16.81
N PHE A 68 -9.59 19.06 -15.54
CA PHE A 68 -10.63 18.24 -14.93
C PHE A 68 -11.60 19.07 -14.07
N ASN A 69 -12.85 18.66 -14.06
CA ASN A 69 -13.84 19.17 -13.11
C ASN A 69 -13.60 18.51 -11.75
N ILE A 70 -12.81 19.16 -10.88
CA ILE A 70 -12.40 18.60 -9.59
C ILE A 70 -13.58 18.23 -8.69
N PRO A 71 -14.63 19.08 -8.51
CA PRO A 71 -15.83 18.68 -7.74
C PRO A 71 -16.50 17.41 -8.28
N LEU A 72 -16.56 17.26 -9.60
CA LEU A 72 -17.13 16.05 -10.22
C LEU A 72 -16.21 14.83 -9.97
N ALA A 73 -14.89 14.99 -10.11
CA ALA A 73 -13.93 13.93 -9.86
C ALA A 73 -14.03 13.41 -8.41
N VAL A 74 -14.14 14.30 -7.41
CA VAL A 74 -14.36 13.92 -6.01
C VAL A 74 -15.64 13.11 -5.83
N LYS A 75 -16.75 13.53 -6.45
CA LYS A 75 -18.06 12.84 -6.33
C LYS A 75 -18.08 11.50 -7.06
N ILE A 76 -17.35 11.35 -8.16
CA ILE A 76 -17.25 10.10 -8.93
C ILE A 76 -16.35 9.08 -8.21
N THR A 77 -15.38 9.49 -7.41
CA THR A 77 -14.44 8.60 -6.72
C THR A 77 -15.15 7.42 -6.02
N PRO A 78 -16.10 7.59 -5.09
CA PRO A 78 -16.76 6.46 -4.46
C PRO A 78 -17.64 5.66 -5.43
N VAL A 79 -18.15 6.25 -6.50
CA VAL A 79 -18.90 5.52 -7.55
C VAL A 79 -18.00 4.52 -8.26
N LEU A 80 -16.77 4.91 -8.59
CA LEU A 80 -15.77 3.99 -9.19
C LEU A 80 -15.43 2.83 -8.24
N VAL A 81 -15.36 3.08 -6.92
CA VAL A 81 -15.18 1.98 -5.95
C VAL A 81 -16.35 1.00 -6.02
N VAL A 82 -17.60 1.52 -6.05
CA VAL A 82 -18.81 0.67 -6.16
C VAL A 82 -18.77 -0.16 -7.43
N VAL A 83 -18.55 0.46 -8.58
CA VAL A 83 -18.52 -0.24 -9.88
C VAL A 83 -17.38 -1.27 -9.91
N GLY A 84 -16.17 -0.89 -9.44
CA GLY A 84 -15.02 -1.79 -9.38
C GLY A 84 -15.28 -3.02 -8.51
N LEU A 85 -15.81 -2.83 -7.29
CA LEU A 85 -16.13 -3.95 -6.38
C LEU A 85 -17.26 -4.83 -6.92
N LEU A 86 -18.26 -4.26 -7.60
CA LEU A 86 -19.32 -5.04 -8.26
C LEU A 86 -18.73 -5.95 -9.34
N ILE A 87 -17.91 -5.41 -10.23
CA ILE A 87 -17.26 -6.21 -11.29
C ILE A 87 -16.33 -7.26 -10.65
N TYR A 88 -15.53 -6.86 -9.67
CA TYR A 88 -14.60 -7.72 -8.96
C TYR A 88 -15.29 -8.93 -8.33
N ALA A 89 -16.49 -8.77 -7.77
CA ALA A 89 -17.23 -9.84 -7.12
C ALA A 89 -18.15 -10.62 -8.10
N LEU A 90 -18.94 -9.90 -8.90
CA LEU A 90 -19.97 -10.52 -9.73
C LEU A 90 -19.42 -11.23 -10.97
N TYR A 91 -18.39 -10.68 -11.60
CA TYR A 91 -17.83 -11.31 -12.79
C TYR A 91 -17.31 -12.73 -12.52
N PRO A 92 -16.47 -12.98 -11.47
CA PRO A 92 -16.07 -14.35 -11.12
C PRO A 92 -17.23 -15.24 -10.65
N MET A 93 -18.31 -14.66 -10.12
CA MET A 93 -19.49 -15.40 -9.70
C MET A 93 -20.27 -15.97 -10.91
N PHE A 94 -20.39 -15.20 -12.00
CA PHE A 94 -21.10 -15.62 -13.20
C PHE A 94 -20.20 -16.33 -14.21
N LEU A 95 -18.92 -16.00 -14.24
CA LEU A 95 -17.93 -16.51 -15.19
C LEU A 95 -16.67 -17.03 -14.47
N PRO A 96 -16.78 -18.11 -13.68
CA PRO A 96 -15.66 -18.59 -12.86
C PRO A 96 -14.46 -19.07 -13.67
N GLN A 97 -14.68 -19.53 -14.91
CA GLN A 97 -13.60 -19.97 -15.80
C GLN A 97 -12.66 -18.84 -16.24
N SER A 98 -13.17 -17.62 -16.28
CA SER A 98 -12.41 -16.40 -16.60
C SER A 98 -12.34 -15.43 -15.42
N ALA A 99 -12.43 -15.96 -14.20
CA ALA A 99 -12.49 -15.16 -12.96
C ALA A 99 -11.40 -14.08 -12.90
N TYR A 100 -10.17 -14.40 -13.33
CA TYR A 100 -9.05 -13.49 -13.30
C TYR A 100 -9.29 -12.20 -14.11
N VAL A 101 -10.00 -12.29 -15.24
CA VAL A 101 -10.37 -11.11 -16.06
C VAL A 101 -11.22 -10.14 -15.24
N GLY A 102 -12.23 -10.64 -14.53
CA GLY A 102 -13.08 -9.84 -13.66
C GLY A 102 -12.31 -9.22 -12.50
N LEU A 103 -11.39 -9.99 -11.90
CA LEU A 103 -10.51 -9.46 -10.84
C LEU A 103 -9.64 -8.31 -11.34
N VAL A 104 -9.04 -8.44 -12.54
CA VAL A 104 -8.20 -7.38 -13.14
C VAL A 104 -9.03 -6.15 -13.49
N ILE A 105 -10.16 -6.30 -14.17
CA ILE A 105 -11.01 -5.17 -14.57
C ILE A 105 -11.54 -4.44 -13.31
N GLY A 106 -12.05 -5.19 -12.34
CA GLY A 106 -12.51 -4.62 -11.06
C GLY A 106 -11.39 -3.87 -10.35
N THR A 107 -10.17 -4.46 -10.31
CA THR A 107 -8.99 -3.82 -9.73
C THR A 107 -8.65 -2.51 -10.42
N ILE A 108 -8.59 -2.45 -11.75
CA ILE A 108 -8.31 -1.21 -12.48
C ILE A 108 -9.32 -0.12 -12.10
N ILE A 109 -10.61 -0.45 -12.07
CA ILE A 109 -11.65 0.56 -11.82
C ILE A 109 -11.59 1.09 -10.37
N PHE A 110 -11.52 0.21 -9.37
CA PHE A 110 -11.45 0.69 -8.00
C PHE A 110 -10.09 1.29 -7.63
N SER A 111 -9.01 0.87 -8.28
CA SER A 111 -7.67 1.48 -8.08
C SER A 111 -7.58 2.88 -8.68
N ALA A 112 -8.28 3.14 -9.79
CA ALA A 112 -8.43 4.51 -10.30
C ALA A 112 -9.10 5.42 -9.25
N ALA A 113 -10.09 4.90 -8.51
CA ALA A 113 -10.67 5.61 -7.38
C ALA A 113 -9.67 5.77 -6.23
N GLY A 114 -8.77 4.79 -6.00
CA GLY A 114 -7.68 4.90 -5.04
C GLY A 114 -6.79 6.11 -5.32
N GLY A 115 -6.26 6.22 -6.54
CA GLY A 115 -5.47 7.38 -6.97
C GLY A 115 -6.23 8.70 -6.84
N LEU A 116 -7.51 8.77 -7.30
CA LEU A 116 -8.36 9.96 -7.09
C LEU A 116 -8.52 10.30 -5.60
N THR A 117 -8.65 9.31 -4.72
CA THR A 117 -8.73 9.53 -3.26
C THR A 117 -7.46 10.18 -2.74
N GLU A 118 -6.31 9.68 -3.17
CA GLU A 118 -5.00 10.14 -2.72
C GLU A 118 -4.77 11.61 -3.12
N VAL A 119 -5.06 11.96 -4.37
CA VAL A 119 -4.85 13.31 -4.91
C VAL A 119 -5.89 14.32 -4.45
N LEU A 120 -7.16 13.92 -4.25
CA LEU A 120 -8.27 14.87 -4.10
C LEU A 120 -8.80 15.00 -2.67
N ILE A 121 -8.78 13.94 -1.87
CA ILE A 121 -9.48 13.96 -0.57
C ILE A 121 -8.73 14.79 0.48
N SER A 122 -7.41 14.75 0.49
CA SER A 122 -6.60 15.59 1.37
C SER A 122 -6.78 17.10 1.08
N PRO A 123 -6.70 17.56 -0.18
CA PRO A 123 -7.04 18.95 -0.53
C PRO A 123 -8.47 19.37 -0.15
N VAL A 124 -9.45 18.49 -0.29
CA VAL A 124 -10.83 18.78 0.17
C VAL A 124 -10.86 19.06 1.67
N ILE A 125 -10.22 18.22 2.50
CA ILE A 125 -10.15 18.43 3.95
C ILE A 125 -9.40 19.73 4.29
N ALA A 126 -8.29 20.00 3.60
CA ALA A 126 -7.50 21.21 3.81
C ALA A 126 -8.25 22.51 3.46
N ALA A 127 -9.19 22.45 2.50
CA ALA A 127 -9.98 23.60 2.08
C ALA A 127 -11.23 23.85 2.97
N LEU A 128 -11.56 22.93 3.89
CA LEU A 128 -12.70 23.12 4.80
C LEU A 128 -12.35 24.08 5.94
N PRO A 129 -13.31 24.92 6.40
CA PRO A 129 -13.15 25.70 7.62
C PRO A 129 -12.85 24.80 8.81
N SER A 130 -11.75 25.06 9.51
CA SER A 130 -11.31 24.28 10.67
C SER A 130 -10.55 25.14 11.68
N ASP A 131 -10.82 24.92 12.96
CA ASP A 131 -10.05 25.53 14.06
C ASP A 131 -8.65 24.90 14.20
N ASN A 132 -8.46 23.69 13.65
CA ASN A 132 -7.18 22.99 13.65
C ASN A 132 -7.03 22.09 12.41
N PRO A 133 -6.53 22.65 11.29
CA PRO A 133 -6.37 21.93 10.01
C PRO A 133 -5.44 20.71 10.12
N GLU A 134 -4.35 20.81 10.89
CA GLU A 134 -3.41 19.71 11.09
C GLU A 134 -4.07 18.49 11.76
N ARG A 135 -4.92 18.76 12.75
CA ARG A 135 -5.71 17.72 13.42
C ARG A 135 -6.70 17.04 12.47
N ASP A 136 -7.38 17.80 11.62
CA ASP A 136 -8.34 17.23 10.67
C ASP A 136 -7.63 16.38 9.60
N MET A 137 -6.49 16.82 9.14
CA MET A 137 -5.65 16.05 8.23
C MET A 137 -5.12 14.77 8.90
N SER A 138 -4.62 14.86 10.13
CA SER A 138 -4.17 13.70 10.89
C SER A 138 -5.30 12.70 11.13
N LYS A 139 -6.52 13.16 11.40
CA LYS A 139 -7.69 12.29 11.52
C LYS A 139 -8.01 11.56 10.22
N LEU A 140 -7.96 12.24 9.08
CA LEU A 140 -8.19 11.64 7.78
C LEU A 140 -7.26 10.44 7.56
N HIS A 141 -5.96 10.63 7.76
CA HIS A 141 -4.96 9.57 7.57
C HIS A 141 -5.04 8.46 8.64
N SER A 142 -5.47 8.80 9.87
CA SER A 142 -5.72 7.80 10.91
C SER A 142 -6.91 6.90 10.56
N VAL A 143 -7.96 7.45 9.96
CA VAL A 143 -9.13 6.68 9.51
C VAL A 143 -8.75 5.63 8.47
N TYR A 144 -7.80 5.92 7.57
CA TYR A 144 -7.25 4.92 6.64
C TYR A 144 -6.61 3.74 7.39
N ALA A 145 -5.72 4.02 8.34
CA ALA A 145 -5.01 2.96 9.08
C ALA A 145 -5.98 2.07 9.87
N TRP A 146 -6.95 2.67 10.56
CA TRP A 146 -8.03 1.92 11.22
C TRP A 146 -8.93 1.18 10.25
N GLY A 147 -9.15 1.74 9.07
CA GLY A 147 -9.84 1.08 7.98
C GLY A 147 -9.15 -0.20 7.54
N VAL A 148 -7.82 -0.19 7.38
CA VAL A 148 -7.01 -1.37 7.05
C VAL A 148 -7.20 -2.46 8.11
N VAL A 149 -7.02 -2.13 9.40
CA VAL A 149 -7.22 -3.09 10.50
C VAL A 149 -8.65 -3.67 10.47
N GLY A 150 -9.66 -2.81 10.29
CA GLY A 150 -11.06 -3.22 10.22
C GLY A 150 -11.34 -4.15 9.04
N VAL A 151 -10.84 -3.84 7.85
CA VAL A 151 -10.99 -4.67 6.65
C VAL A 151 -10.39 -6.07 6.86
N ILE A 152 -9.19 -6.14 7.41
CA ILE A 152 -8.50 -7.42 7.66
C ILE A 152 -9.29 -8.27 8.65
N ILE A 153 -9.69 -7.69 9.80
CA ILE A 153 -10.44 -8.40 10.82
C ILE A 153 -11.80 -8.89 10.27
N ILE A 154 -12.55 -8.01 9.60
CA ILE A 154 -13.86 -8.35 9.03
C ILE A 154 -13.71 -9.45 7.98
N ALA A 155 -12.74 -9.32 7.07
CA ALA A 155 -12.50 -10.31 6.03
C ALA A 155 -12.09 -11.66 6.63
N THR A 156 -11.18 -11.68 7.58
CA THR A 156 -10.72 -12.89 8.24
C THR A 156 -11.88 -13.62 8.97
N LEU A 157 -12.66 -12.88 9.78
CA LEU A 157 -13.81 -13.45 10.49
C LEU A 157 -14.90 -13.93 9.52
N TYR A 158 -15.16 -13.18 8.44
CA TYR A 158 -16.11 -13.59 7.42
C TYR A 158 -15.70 -14.91 6.76
N LEU A 159 -14.45 -15.02 6.30
CA LEU A 159 -13.95 -16.22 5.64
C LEU A 159 -13.92 -17.43 6.58
N LEU A 160 -13.71 -17.21 7.87
CA LEU A 160 -13.76 -18.26 8.88
C LEU A 160 -15.18 -18.81 9.05
N VAL A 161 -16.19 -17.94 9.11
CA VAL A 161 -17.59 -18.33 9.39
C VAL A 161 -18.29 -18.80 8.11
N PHE A 162 -18.14 -18.11 7.00
CA PHE A 162 -18.89 -18.35 5.76
C PHE A 162 -18.11 -19.10 4.69
N GLN A 163 -16.88 -19.54 4.98
CA GLN A 163 -15.96 -20.24 4.10
C GLN A 163 -15.44 -19.38 2.91
N ALA A 164 -14.25 -19.73 2.45
CA ALA A 164 -13.57 -19.01 1.38
C ALA A 164 -14.30 -19.04 0.02
N ALA A 165 -15.14 -20.07 -0.23
CA ALA A 165 -15.95 -20.16 -1.44
C ALA A 165 -16.97 -19.03 -1.60
N ASN A 166 -17.34 -18.37 -0.51
CA ASN A 166 -18.34 -17.30 -0.46
C ASN A 166 -17.72 -15.88 -0.42
N TRP A 167 -16.45 -15.74 -0.78
CA TRP A 167 -15.70 -14.47 -0.72
C TRP A 167 -16.35 -13.30 -1.48
N GLN A 168 -17.14 -13.60 -2.52
CA GLN A 168 -17.82 -12.57 -3.31
C GLN A 168 -18.81 -11.76 -2.46
N TRP A 169 -19.51 -12.43 -1.53
CA TRP A 169 -20.44 -11.76 -0.62
C TRP A 169 -19.73 -10.84 0.37
N LEU A 170 -18.49 -11.17 0.76
CA LEU A 170 -17.65 -10.25 1.55
C LEU A 170 -17.37 -8.98 0.76
N ALA A 171 -16.94 -9.09 -0.51
CA ALA A 171 -16.69 -7.95 -1.36
C ALA A 171 -17.95 -7.09 -1.59
N LEU A 172 -19.12 -7.74 -1.78
CA LEU A 172 -20.41 -7.07 -1.88
C LEU A 172 -20.82 -6.41 -0.54
N GLY A 173 -20.53 -7.02 0.59
CA GLY A 173 -20.75 -6.43 1.92
C GLY A 173 -19.94 -5.14 2.12
N PHE A 174 -18.75 -5.06 1.61
CA PHE A 174 -17.92 -3.86 1.67
C PHE A 174 -18.48 -2.69 0.83
N LEU A 175 -19.41 -2.92 -0.09
CA LEU A 175 -20.11 -1.84 -0.84
C LEU A 175 -20.82 -0.83 0.06
N VAL A 176 -21.21 -1.21 1.27
CA VAL A 176 -21.88 -0.32 2.21
C VAL A 176 -21.06 0.96 2.44
N VAL A 177 -19.74 0.86 2.50
CA VAL A 177 -18.86 2.00 2.78
C VAL A 177 -18.83 3.01 1.62
N PRO A 178 -18.49 2.64 0.36
CA PRO A 178 -18.52 3.59 -0.75
C PRO A 178 -19.94 4.06 -1.09
N LEU A 179 -20.99 3.27 -0.87
CA LEU A 179 -22.37 3.74 -1.02
C LEU A 179 -22.72 4.83 0.00
N CYS A 180 -22.27 4.71 1.25
CA CYS A 180 -22.36 5.80 2.22
C CYS A 180 -21.63 7.06 1.75
N SER A 181 -20.43 6.92 1.18
CA SER A 181 -19.68 8.04 0.58
C SER A 181 -20.47 8.69 -0.56
N CYS A 182 -21.04 7.90 -1.48
CA CYS A 182 -21.89 8.42 -2.56
C CYS A 182 -23.08 9.22 -2.02
N ALA A 183 -23.78 8.69 -1.03
CA ALA A 183 -24.93 9.35 -0.41
C ALA A 183 -24.55 10.65 0.32
N LEU A 184 -23.36 10.71 0.93
CA LEU A 184 -22.87 11.91 1.58
C LEU A 184 -22.44 12.97 0.56
N PHE A 185 -21.67 12.60 -0.47
CA PHE A 185 -21.20 13.52 -1.51
C PHE A 185 -22.32 14.01 -2.43
N SER A 186 -23.37 13.23 -2.68
CA SER A 186 -24.52 13.67 -3.50
C SER A 186 -25.21 14.90 -2.92
N ARG A 187 -25.19 15.04 -1.59
CA ARG A 187 -25.83 16.14 -0.85
C ARG A 187 -24.82 17.17 -0.32
N ALA A 188 -23.54 17.06 -0.68
CA ALA A 188 -22.48 17.92 -0.20
C ALA A 188 -22.13 19.01 -1.21
N GLU A 189 -21.97 20.22 -0.72
CA GLU A 189 -21.34 21.31 -1.44
C GLU A 189 -19.84 21.30 -1.10
N LEU A 190 -19.02 21.07 -2.12
CA LEU A 190 -17.57 20.97 -1.94
C LEU A 190 -16.96 22.37 -1.85
N PRO A 191 -15.90 22.56 -1.02
CA PRO A 191 -15.18 23.81 -0.97
C PRO A 191 -14.47 24.09 -2.29
N GLN A 192 -14.24 25.38 -2.57
CA GLN A 192 -13.37 25.75 -3.69
C GLN A 192 -11.93 25.34 -3.36
N MET A 193 -11.35 24.50 -4.21
CA MET A 193 -9.97 24.06 -4.09
C MET A 193 -9.07 24.87 -5.02
N GLN A 194 -7.93 25.30 -4.52
CA GLN A 194 -6.93 25.92 -5.36
C GLN A 194 -6.27 24.84 -6.23
N THR A 195 -6.46 24.92 -7.54
CA THR A 195 -5.70 24.14 -8.50
C THR A 195 -4.35 24.79 -8.73
N PRO A 196 -3.23 24.05 -8.70
CA PRO A 196 -1.92 24.62 -9.00
C PRO A 196 -1.90 25.20 -10.41
N GLU A 197 -1.53 26.49 -10.51
CA GLU A 197 -1.20 27.07 -11.80
C GLU A 197 0.06 26.39 -12.37
N LYS A 198 0.11 26.28 -13.71
CA LYS A 198 1.14 25.66 -14.57
C LYS A 198 2.44 25.26 -13.88
N ALA A 199 2.84 24.03 -14.06
CA ALA A 199 4.15 23.48 -13.65
C ALA A 199 5.31 24.15 -14.44
N SER A 200 5.57 25.43 -14.17
CA SER A 200 6.76 26.13 -14.66
C SER A 200 7.98 25.63 -13.89
N GLY A 201 8.99 25.13 -14.61
CA GLY A 201 10.23 24.66 -14.02
C GLY A 201 10.37 23.15 -13.83
N VAL A 202 9.38 22.33 -14.24
CA VAL A 202 9.42 20.86 -14.15
C VAL A 202 10.69 20.27 -14.75
N VAL A 203 11.06 20.70 -15.96
CA VAL A 203 12.25 20.20 -16.67
C VAL A 203 13.55 20.53 -15.93
N GLU A 204 13.64 21.73 -15.35
CA GLU A 204 14.80 22.13 -14.56
C GLU A 204 14.89 21.32 -13.24
N PHE A 205 13.74 21.06 -12.63
CA PHE A 205 13.66 20.28 -11.42
C PHE A 205 14.06 18.81 -11.65
N MET A 206 13.66 18.23 -12.78
CA MET A 206 14.03 16.86 -13.18
C MET A 206 15.54 16.68 -13.40
N LYS A 207 16.30 17.75 -13.65
CA LYS A 207 17.77 17.71 -13.78
C LYS A 207 18.49 17.63 -12.42
N LYS A 208 17.80 17.87 -11.30
CA LYS A 208 18.42 17.84 -9.96
C LYS A 208 18.68 16.41 -9.49
N PRO A 209 19.95 16.01 -9.25
CA PRO A 209 20.26 14.65 -8.75
C PRO A 209 19.61 14.35 -7.40
N ALA A 210 19.40 15.37 -6.55
CA ALA A 210 18.74 15.25 -5.28
C ALA A 210 17.29 14.74 -5.39
N LEU A 211 16.55 15.10 -6.46
CA LEU A 211 15.22 14.59 -6.72
C LEU A 211 15.27 13.07 -6.92
N TRP A 212 16.13 12.60 -7.79
CA TRP A 212 16.23 11.18 -8.12
C TRP A 212 16.74 10.33 -6.96
N LEU A 213 17.61 10.88 -6.12
CA LEU A 213 18.03 10.24 -4.87
C LEU A 213 16.83 10.06 -3.92
N CYS A 214 15.99 11.07 -3.77
CA CYS A 214 14.80 11.01 -2.93
C CYS A 214 13.74 10.07 -3.53
N VAL A 215 13.54 10.11 -4.86
CA VAL A 215 12.64 9.17 -5.57
C VAL A 215 13.12 7.72 -5.41
N LEU A 216 14.42 7.46 -5.54
CA LEU A 216 14.98 6.14 -5.28
C LEU A 216 14.79 5.71 -3.81
N ALA A 217 14.96 6.62 -2.88
CA ALA A 217 14.78 6.35 -1.45
C ALA A 217 13.35 5.93 -1.13
N ILE A 218 12.34 6.66 -1.64
CA ILE A 218 10.93 6.32 -1.41
C ILE A 218 10.51 5.09 -2.22
N PHE A 219 11.03 4.88 -3.43
CA PHE A 219 10.83 3.66 -4.22
C PHE A 219 11.23 2.41 -3.40
N LEU A 220 12.45 2.41 -2.85
CA LEU A 220 12.95 1.30 -2.03
C LEU A 220 12.17 1.16 -0.71
N GLY A 221 11.74 2.28 -0.13
CA GLY A 221 10.91 2.32 1.06
C GLY A 221 9.53 1.72 0.82
N GLY A 222 8.84 2.15 -0.24
CA GLY A 222 7.52 1.64 -0.65
C GLY A 222 7.58 0.16 -1.03
N ALA A 223 8.63 -0.24 -1.79
CA ALA A 223 8.89 -1.64 -2.10
C ALA A 223 9.01 -2.50 -0.83
N SER A 224 9.75 -2.02 0.18
CA SER A 224 9.96 -2.75 1.43
C SER A 224 8.69 -2.81 2.29
N GLU A 225 7.91 -1.73 2.36
CA GLU A 225 6.64 -1.67 3.11
C GLU A 225 5.59 -2.57 2.46
N CYS A 226 5.33 -2.36 1.16
CA CYS A 226 4.23 -3.04 0.47
C CYS A 226 4.48 -4.53 0.23
N THR A 227 5.73 -4.96 0.06
CA THR A 227 6.04 -6.40 -0.07
C THR A 227 5.58 -7.18 1.17
N MET A 228 5.93 -6.73 2.37
CA MET A 228 5.50 -7.40 3.60
C MET A 228 4.00 -7.26 3.81
N ALA A 229 3.44 -6.07 3.62
CA ALA A 229 2.01 -5.82 3.76
C ALA A 229 1.15 -6.74 2.87
N GLN A 230 1.58 -6.96 1.62
CA GLN A 230 0.83 -7.73 0.64
C GLN A 230 1.03 -9.25 0.76
N TRP A 231 2.20 -9.71 1.19
CA TRP A 231 2.55 -11.13 1.18
C TRP A 231 2.60 -11.82 2.55
N SER A 232 2.59 -11.07 3.66
CA SER A 232 2.76 -11.65 5.00
C SER A 232 1.71 -12.70 5.34
N SER A 233 0.43 -12.49 5.03
CA SER A 233 -0.63 -13.49 5.27
C SER A 233 -0.35 -14.80 4.52
N SER A 234 -0.11 -14.71 3.21
CA SER A 234 0.19 -15.88 2.36
C SER A 234 1.48 -16.59 2.80
N TYR A 235 2.51 -15.83 3.16
CA TYR A 235 3.75 -16.39 3.67
C TYR A 235 3.55 -17.14 4.99
N ILE A 236 2.82 -16.57 5.94
CA ILE A 236 2.56 -17.19 7.25
C ILE A 236 1.75 -18.47 7.07
N GLU A 237 0.76 -18.47 6.19
CA GLU A 237 -0.04 -19.65 5.92
C GLU A 237 0.77 -20.73 5.18
N LYS A 238 1.40 -20.38 4.06
CA LYS A 238 2.01 -21.36 3.17
C LYS A 238 3.44 -21.75 3.56
N ALA A 239 4.25 -20.81 4.01
CA ALA A 239 5.63 -21.09 4.38
C ALA A 239 5.79 -21.57 5.83
N LEU A 240 4.97 -21.07 6.74
CA LEU A 240 5.07 -21.41 8.16
C LEU A 240 4.02 -22.45 8.62
N GLY A 241 3.04 -22.79 7.76
CA GLY A 241 1.97 -23.75 8.09
C GLY A 241 1.00 -23.26 9.19
N ILE A 242 0.95 -21.95 9.43
CA ILE A 242 0.03 -21.36 10.40
C ILE A 242 -1.34 -21.16 9.72
N PRO A 243 -2.46 -21.53 10.37
CA PRO A 243 -3.79 -21.30 9.79
C PRO A 243 -3.99 -19.86 9.36
N LYS A 244 -4.65 -19.65 8.20
CA LYS A 244 -4.84 -18.34 7.56
C LYS A 244 -5.35 -17.26 8.52
N VAL A 245 -6.27 -17.58 9.41
CA VAL A 245 -6.82 -16.66 10.41
C VAL A 245 -5.71 -15.98 11.24
N TRP A 246 -4.75 -16.79 11.70
CA TRP A 246 -3.62 -16.28 12.47
C TRP A 246 -2.61 -15.54 11.57
N GLY A 247 -2.48 -15.98 10.30
CA GLY A 247 -1.68 -15.28 9.29
C GLY A 247 -2.19 -13.86 9.02
N ASP A 248 -3.49 -13.69 8.89
CA ASP A 248 -4.14 -12.39 8.67
C ASP A 248 -4.00 -11.49 9.92
N ILE A 249 -4.27 -12.04 11.11
CA ILE A 249 -4.20 -11.27 12.36
C ILE A 249 -2.75 -10.89 12.70
N PHE A 250 -1.86 -11.87 12.78
CA PHE A 250 -0.49 -11.62 13.24
C PHE A 250 0.46 -11.21 12.12
N GLY A 251 0.17 -11.51 10.87
CA GLY A 251 0.92 -11.02 9.72
C GLY A 251 0.51 -9.58 9.36
N VAL A 252 -0.72 -9.41 8.91
CA VAL A 252 -1.13 -8.14 8.29
C VAL A 252 -1.65 -7.15 9.32
N ALA A 253 -2.53 -7.56 10.27
CA ALA A 253 -3.08 -6.60 11.24
C ALA A 253 -2.03 -6.14 12.25
N VAL A 254 -1.15 -7.02 12.75
CA VAL A 254 -0.04 -6.62 13.63
C VAL A 254 0.98 -5.79 12.88
N PHE A 255 1.28 -6.11 11.62
CA PHE A 255 2.11 -5.27 10.76
C PHE A 255 1.55 -3.84 10.66
N ALA A 256 0.26 -3.69 10.33
CA ALA A 256 -0.39 -2.38 10.22
C ALA A 256 -0.40 -1.62 11.56
N LEU A 257 -0.60 -2.32 12.67
CA LEU A 257 -0.55 -1.77 14.02
C LEU A 257 0.85 -1.25 14.38
N MET A 258 1.88 -2.03 14.10
CA MET A 258 3.28 -1.67 14.31
C MET A 258 3.71 -0.52 13.39
N LEU A 259 3.22 -0.48 12.16
CA LEU A 259 3.40 0.63 11.24
C LEU A 259 2.82 1.94 11.82
N GLY A 260 1.57 1.89 12.30
CA GLY A 260 0.90 3.03 12.93
C GLY A 260 1.59 3.48 14.21
N LEU A 261 2.05 2.53 15.03
CA LEU A 261 2.81 2.80 16.25
C LEU A 261 4.12 3.53 15.94
N GLY A 262 4.90 3.06 14.98
CA GLY A 262 6.16 3.68 14.57
C GLY A 262 5.96 5.12 14.10
N ARG A 263 4.94 5.40 13.28
CA ARG A 263 4.57 6.75 12.84
C ARG A 263 4.16 7.65 14.02
N SER A 264 3.35 7.12 14.94
CA SER A 264 2.89 7.85 16.13
C SER A 264 4.03 8.19 17.09
N LEU A 265 4.94 7.25 17.33
CA LEU A 265 6.13 7.47 18.14
C LEU A 265 7.06 8.51 17.52
N TYR A 266 7.25 8.46 16.20
CA TYR A 266 8.05 9.48 15.53
C TYR A 266 7.39 10.86 15.63
N ALA A 267 6.08 10.98 15.41
CA ALA A 267 5.35 12.24 15.52
C ALA A 267 5.51 12.87 16.93
N LYS A 268 5.59 12.06 17.99
CA LYS A 268 5.72 12.55 19.36
C LYS A 268 7.16 12.80 19.80
N TYR A 269 8.09 11.94 19.41
CA TYR A 269 9.46 11.92 19.94
C TYR A 269 10.53 12.04 18.85
N GLY A 270 10.13 12.07 17.57
CA GLY A 270 11.02 11.97 16.42
C GLY A 270 12.03 13.11 16.36
N LYS A 271 13.29 12.76 16.14
CA LYS A 271 14.40 13.66 15.88
C LYS A 271 15.33 12.96 14.87
N ARG A 272 16.01 13.76 14.03
CA ARG A 272 17.00 13.25 13.07
C ARG A 272 16.43 12.17 12.15
N ILE A 273 15.51 12.57 11.29
CA ILE A 273 14.78 11.66 10.39
C ILE A 273 15.70 10.74 9.61
N GLU A 274 16.85 11.20 9.15
CA GLU A 274 17.79 10.41 8.35
C GLU A 274 18.35 9.20 9.14
N LYS A 275 18.56 9.37 10.45
CA LYS A 275 18.97 8.26 11.33
C LYS A 275 17.84 7.25 11.51
N VAL A 276 16.60 7.73 11.65
CA VAL A 276 15.41 6.88 11.79
C VAL A 276 15.20 6.07 10.52
N LEU A 277 15.32 6.69 9.35
CA LEU A 277 15.22 6.01 8.06
C LEU A 277 16.28 4.92 7.90
N PHE A 278 17.55 5.24 8.20
CA PHE A 278 18.64 4.26 8.12
C PHE A 278 18.41 3.07 9.07
N LEU A 279 18.09 3.33 10.34
CA LEU A 279 17.87 2.26 11.32
C LEU A 279 16.60 1.45 11.00
N GLY A 280 15.55 2.11 10.51
CA GLY A 280 14.33 1.45 10.06
C GLY A 280 14.58 0.52 8.88
N ALA A 281 15.28 0.98 7.83
CA ALA A 281 15.63 0.16 6.69
C ALA A 281 16.53 -1.03 7.06
N LEU A 282 17.53 -0.80 7.92
CA LEU A 282 18.40 -1.85 8.44
C LEU A 282 17.60 -2.89 9.25
N GLY A 283 16.72 -2.44 10.13
CA GLY A 283 15.83 -3.31 10.91
C GLY A 283 14.90 -4.11 10.00
N ALA A 284 14.33 -3.49 8.97
CA ALA A 284 13.51 -4.17 7.98
C ALA A 284 14.31 -5.24 7.23
N THR A 285 15.54 -4.95 6.81
CA THR A 285 16.44 -5.92 6.15
C THR A 285 16.64 -7.15 7.04
N VAL A 286 16.92 -6.93 8.32
CA VAL A 286 17.12 -8.03 9.30
C VAL A 286 15.83 -8.83 9.47
N CYS A 287 14.68 -8.17 9.64
CA CYS A 287 13.39 -8.85 9.81
C CYS A 287 13.03 -9.69 8.57
N TYR A 288 13.22 -9.16 7.35
CA TYR A 288 13.03 -9.91 6.11
C TYR A 288 13.96 -11.13 6.01
N ALA A 289 15.24 -10.98 6.35
CA ALA A 289 16.20 -12.08 6.34
C ALA A 289 15.79 -13.16 7.37
N ILE A 290 15.39 -12.76 8.57
CA ILE A 290 14.89 -13.68 9.60
C ILE A 290 13.64 -14.43 9.11
N ALA A 291 12.66 -13.72 8.54
CA ALA A 291 11.46 -14.34 7.99
C ALA A 291 11.79 -15.34 6.89
N ALA A 292 12.68 -14.98 5.95
CA ALA A 292 13.03 -15.84 4.84
C ALA A 292 13.82 -17.11 5.26
N ILE A 293 14.70 -17.00 6.25
CA ILE A 293 15.61 -18.09 6.64
C ILE A 293 15.00 -18.98 7.72
N SER A 294 14.25 -18.42 8.67
CA SER A 294 13.72 -19.17 9.82
C SER A 294 12.72 -20.23 9.39
N ASN A 295 12.84 -21.42 9.94
CA ASN A 295 11.84 -22.50 9.88
C ASN A 295 10.97 -22.54 11.14
N VAL A 296 11.24 -21.68 12.12
CA VAL A 296 10.45 -21.58 13.35
C VAL A 296 9.31 -20.59 13.12
N ALA A 297 8.08 -21.11 13.13
CA ALA A 297 6.88 -20.36 12.78
C ALA A 297 6.70 -19.06 13.59
N ILE A 298 6.91 -19.11 14.91
CA ILE A 298 6.79 -17.94 15.79
C ILE A 298 7.83 -16.85 15.47
N ILE A 299 9.04 -17.23 15.08
CA ILE A 299 10.10 -16.28 14.73
C ILE A 299 9.74 -15.56 13.43
N GLY A 300 9.28 -16.31 12.41
CA GLY A 300 8.82 -15.73 11.15
C GLY A 300 7.65 -14.77 11.34
N LEU A 301 6.69 -15.13 12.19
CA LEU A 301 5.53 -14.32 12.53
C LEU A 301 5.92 -13.01 13.22
N ILE A 302 6.80 -13.08 14.23
CA ILE A 302 7.32 -11.89 14.93
C ILE A 302 8.09 -11.00 13.95
N ALA A 303 8.90 -11.58 13.07
CA ALA A 303 9.66 -10.85 12.07
C ALA A 303 8.73 -10.08 11.10
N CYS A 304 7.64 -10.70 10.62
CA CYS A 304 6.64 -10.03 9.80
C CYS A 304 6.01 -8.82 10.53
N GLY A 305 5.57 -9.00 11.77
CA GLY A 305 4.98 -7.92 12.56
C GLY A 305 5.97 -6.76 12.81
N LEU A 306 7.20 -7.08 13.23
CA LEU A 306 8.24 -6.08 13.49
C LEU A 306 8.69 -5.34 12.22
N THR A 307 8.60 -5.96 11.04
CA THR A 307 8.87 -5.26 9.78
C THR A 307 7.99 -4.03 9.65
N GLY A 308 6.71 -4.09 10.05
CA GLY A 308 5.80 -2.94 10.04
C GLY A 308 6.34 -1.75 10.82
N PHE A 309 6.89 -1.97 12.02
CA PHE A 309 7.55 -0.91 12.80
C PHE A 309 8.79 -0.36 12.10
N CYS A 310 9.62 -1.22 11.57
CA CYS A 310 10.87 -0.86 10.91
C CYS A 310 10.65 -0.01 9.64
N VAL A 311 9.66 -0.37 8.81
CA VAL A 311 9.36 0.36 7.58
C VAL A 311 8.49 1.61 7.80
N SER A 312 7.94 1.80 8.98
CA SER A 312 6.90 2.80 9.28
C SER A 312 7.21 4.21 8.79
N MET A 313 8.47 4.62 8.86
CA MET A 313 8.90 5.97 8.46
C MET A 313 9.53 6.02 7.07
N LEU A 314 9.71 4.90 6.36
CA LEU A 314 10.42 4.91 5.08
C LEU A 314 9.67 5.73 4.03
N TRP A 315 8.35 5.68 4.01
CA TRP A 315 7.53 6.50 3.12
C TRP A 315 7.45 7.96 3.60
N PRO A 316 6.84 8.29 4.76
CA PRO A 316 6.67 9.68 5.18
C PRO A 316 8.00 10.38 5.47
N GLY A 317 8.99 9.67 5.98
CA GLY A 317 10.31 10.22 6.25
C GLY A 317 11.08 10.59 4.97
N SER A 318 10.90 9.83 3.87
CA SER A 318 11.47 10.20 2.57
C SER A 318 10.89 11.52 2.06
N LEU A 319 9.59 11.75 2.29
CA LEU A 319 8.95 13.04 1.94
C LEU A 319 9.55 14.19 2.77
N ILE A 320 9.81 13.98 4.06
CA ILE A 320 10.46 14.97 4.93
C ILE A 320 11.87 15.30 4.41
N VAL A 321 12.67 14.28 4.05
CA VAL A 321 14.01 14.47 3.48
C VAL A 321 13.94 15.18 2.14
N ALA A 322 12.97 14.86 1.29
CA ALA A 322 12.78 15.51 0.01
C ALA A 322 12.41 16.99 0.18
N ALA A 323 11.52 17.33 1.10
CA ALA A 323 11.14 18.71 1.40
C ALA A 323 12.34 19.55 1.93
N ASP A 324 13.21 18.94 2.76
CA ASP A 324 14.42 19.59 3.26
C ASP A 324 15.46 19.84 2.15
N LYS A 325 15.68 18.84 1.26
CA LYS A 325 16.66 18.96 0.16
C LYS A 325 16.16 19.77 -1.03
N LEU A 326 14.86 19.86 -1.23
CA LEU A 326 14.19 20.45 -2.39
C LEU A 326 13.09 21.45 -1.97
N PRO A 327 13.39 22.50 -1.21
CA PRO A 327 12.38 23.36 -0.60
C PRO A 327 11.51 24.11 -1.63
N THR A 328 11.98 24.25 -2.87
CA THR A 328 11.22 24.87 -3.97
C THR A 328 10.43 23.88 -4.82
N GLY A 329 10.41 22.58 -4.44
CA GLY A 329 9.85 21.51 -5.25
C GLY A 329 8.33 21.50 -5.37
N GLY A 330 7.64 22.10 -4.39
CA GLY A 330 6.19 22.23 -4.40
C GLY A 330 5.44 20.92 -4.72
N VAL A 331 4.27 21.04 -5.31
CA VAL A 331 3.38 19.90 -5.66
C VAL A 331 4.06 18.88 -6.57
N PHE A 332 4.89 19.36 -7.52
CA PHE A 332 5.59 18.48 -8.46
C PHE A 332 6.53 17.49 -7.76
N MET A 333 7.29 17.97 -6.77
CA MET A 333 8.17 17.08 -5.98
C MET A 333 7.39 16.00 -5.27
N TYR A 334 6.27 16.36 -4.61
CA TYR A 334 5.43 15.37 -3.92
C TYR A 334 4.83 14.37 -4.88
N ALA A 335 4.39 14.81 -6.08
CA ALA A 335 3.88 13.92 -7.11
C ALA A 335 4.95 12.93 -7.61
N MET A 336 6.18 13.41 -7.84
CA MET A 336 7.29 12.52 -8.22
C MET A 336 7.69 11.55 -7.11
N MET A 337 7.59 11.98 -5.86
CA MET A 337 7.83 11.11 -4.71
C MET A 337 6.75 10.04 -4.60
N ALA A 338 5.46 10.39 -4.72
CA ALA A 338 4.35 9.45 -4.72
C ALA A 338 4.52 8.42 -5.84
N ALA A 339 4.76 8.89 -7.07
CA ALA A 339 5.02 8.03 -8.23
C ALA A 339 6.19 7.06 -8.00
N GLY A 340 7.27 7.52 -7.36
CA GLY A 340 8.40 6.67 -7.00
C GLY A 340 8.02 5.60 -5.98
N GLY A 341 7.27 5.97 -4.96
CA GLY A 341 6.77 5.06 -3.93
C GLY A 341 5.83 3.99 -4.49
N ASP A 342 4.85 4.39 -5.29
CA ASP A 342 3.89 3.49 -5.94
C ASP A 342 4.54 2.55 -6.94
N LEU A 343 5.56 3.02 -7.66
CA LEU A 343 6.36 2.15 -8.51
C LEU A 343 7.07 1.07 -7.69
N GLY A 344 7.63 1.42 -6.53
CA GLY A 344 8.22 0.45 -5.61
C GLY A 344 7.18 -0.54 -5.05
N ALA A 345 6.02 -0.01 -4.64
CA ALA A 345 4.90 -0.77 -4.13
C ALA A 345 4.28 -1.71 -5.17
N SER A 346 4.41 -1.42 -6.46
CA SER A 346 3.93 -2.27 -7.54
C SER A 346 4.95 -3.34 -7.94
N VAL A 347 6.20 -2.96 -8.16
CA VAL A 347 7.24 -3.84 -8.72
C VAL A 347 7.66 -4.92 -7.72
N ALA A 348 7.88 -4.55 -6.46
CA ALA A 348 8.44 -5.48 -5.49
C ALA A 348 7.50 -6.66 -5.14
N PRO A 349 6.20 -6.46 -4.84
CA PRO A 349 5.28 -7.58 -4.63
C PRO A 349 5.10 -8.47 -5.87
N GLN A 350 5.14 -7.88 -7.10
CA GLN A 350 5.11 -8.66 -8.33
C GLN A 350 6.32 -9.61 -8.44
N LEU A 351 7.52 -9.09 -8.15
CA LEU A 351 8.74 -9.90 -8.16
C LEU A 351 8.69 -11.04 -7.15
N VAL A 352 8.11 -10.82 -5.97
CA VAL A 352 7.88 -11.89 -4.98
C VAL A 352 7.04 -13.01 -5.59
N GLY A 353 5.94 -12.68 -6.25
CA GLY A 353 5.08 -13.67 -6.91
C GLY A 353 5.80 -14.47 -7.98
N VAL A 354 6.52 -13.78 -8.87
CA VAL A 354 7.29 -14.41 -9.95
C VAL A 354 8.36 -15.34 -9.40
N VAL A 355 9.17 -14.87 -8.42
CA VAL A 355 10.23 -15.68 -7.82
C VAL A 355 9.65 -16.89 -7.08
N THR A 356 8.53 -16.72 -6.39
CA THR A 356 7.84 -17.83 -5.72
C THR A 356 7.45 -18.92 -6.71
N ASP A 357 6.84 -18.56 -7.84
CA ASP A 357 6.43 -19.53 -8.87
C ASP A 357 7.64 -20.19 -9.55
N VAL A 358 8.66 -19.42 -9.93
CA VAL A 358 9.87 -19.95 -10.57
C VAL A 358 10.58 -20.96 -9.68
N VAL A 359 10.72 -20.65 -8.40
CA VAL A 359 11.38 -21.55 -7.44
C VAL A 359 10.50 -22.78 -7.18
N ALA A 360 9.19 -22.61 -6.98
CA ALA A 360 8.28 -23.72 -6.68
C ALA A 360 8.08 -24.68 -7.86
N SER A 361 8.20 -24.20 -9.11
CA SER A 361 8.04 -25.02 -10.32
C SER A 361 9.32 -25.74 -10.78
N ASN A 362 10.48 -25.38 -10.23
CA ASN A 362 11.75 -25.95 -10.64
C ASN A 362 12.01 -27.30 -9.96
N ALA A 363 12.05 -28.38 -10.74
CA ALA A 363 12.22 -29.74 -10.21
C ALA A 363 13.53 -29.97 -9.42
N ALA A 364 14.66 -29.37 -9.86
CA ALA A 364 15.93 -29.49 -9.15
C ALA A 364 15.89 -28.75 -7.79
N ILE A 365 15.26 -27.59 -7.76
CA ILE A 365 15.06 -26.80 -6.52
C ILE A 365 14.09 -27.53 -5.60
N ALA A 366 13.04 -28.15 -6.14
CA ALA A 366 12.10 -28.94 -5.34
C ALA A 366 12.78 -30.12 -4.61
N GLN A 367 13.74 -30.80 -5.27
CA GLN A 367 14.54 -31.83 -4.63
C GLN A 367 15.42 -31.27 -3.50
N THR A 368 16.03 -30.11 -3.71
CA THR A 368 16.82 -29.42 -2.69
C THR A 368 15.96 -29.00 -1.50
N ALA A 369 14.74 -28.53 -1.75
CA ALA A 369 13.77 -28.17 -0.70
C ALA A 369 13.48 -29.35 0.21
N LEU A 370 13.25 -30.55 -0.37
CA LEU A 370 13.00 -31.76 0.39
C LEU A 370 14.19 -32.13 1.30
N GLN A 371 15.44 -31.93 0.86
CA GLN A 371 16.61 -32.14 1.69
C GLN A 371 16.65 -31.21 2.91
N TRP A 372 16.04 -30.04 2.83
CA TRP A 372 15.92 -29.08 3.94
C TRP A 372 14.64 -29.25 4.74
N GLY A 373 13.85 -30.31 4.46
CA GLY A 373 12.57 -30.55 5.13
C GLY A 373 11.47 -29.55 4.74
N LEU A 374 11.57 -28.93 3.56
CA LEU A 374 10.63 -27.94 3.04
C LEU A 374 9.90 -28.47 1.82
N THR A 375 8.68 -27.99 1.59
CA THR A 375 8.03 -28.15 0.27
C THR A 375 8.59 -27.14 -0.73
N ALA A 376 8.45 -27.42 -2.03
CA ALA A 376 8.83 -26.47 -3.08
C ALA A 376 8.12 -25.10 -2.94
N GLU A 377 6.83 -25.13 -2.55
CA GLU A 377 6.04 -23.92 -2.30
C GLU A 377 6.58 -23.12 -1.10
N GLN A 378 6.95 -23.79 -0.02
CA GLN A 378 7.57 -23.13 1.15
C GLN A 378 8.89 -22.46 0.80
N LEU A 379 9.76 -23.16 0.05
CA LEU A 379 11.01 -22.58 -0.42
C LEU A 379 10.78 -21.42 -1.38
N GLY A 380 9.80 -21.54 -2.28
CA GLY A 380 9.41 -20.46 -3.19
C GLY A 380 8.98 -19.19 -2.45
N MET A 381 8.10 -19.32 -1.45
CA MET A 381 7.69 -18.19 -0.61
C MET A 381 8.85 -17.53 0.14
N LYS A 382 9.75 -18.34 0.70
CA LYS A 382 10.95 -17.83 1.39
C LYS A 382 11.89 -17.11 0.43
N ALA A 383 12.11 -17.65 -0.77
CA ALA A 383 12.89 -17.01 -1.82
C ALA A 383 12.23 -15.68 -2.29
N GLY A 384 10.92 -15.66 -2.42
CA GLY A 384 10.16 -14.44 -2.70
C GLY A 384 10.40 -13.36 -1.63
N LEU A 385 10.35 -13.70 -0.34
CA LEU A 385 10.64 -12.73 0.73
C LEU A 385 12.10 -12.24 0.73
N LEU A 386 13.07 -12.99 0.22
CA LEU A 386 14.44 -12.49 0.04
C LEU A 386 14.50 -11.33 -0.97
N ILE A 387 13.58 -11.27 -1.94
CA ILE A 387 13.43 -10.10 -2.82
C ILE A 387 13.08 -8.87 -1.98
N GLY A 388 12.11 -8.99 -1.05
CA GLY A 388 11.81 -7.91 -0.09
C GLY A 388 13.04 -7.48 0.72
N ALA A 389 13.86 -8.44 1.17
CA ALA A 389 15.12 -8.16 1.87
C ALA A 389 16.10 -7.36 1.01
N LEU A 390 16.19 -7.64 -0.31
CA LEU A 390 17.06 -6.90 -1.22
C LEU A 390 16.61 -5.44 -1.38
N PHE A 391 15.32 -5.16 -1.47
CA PHE A 391 14.80 -3.79 -1.50
C PHE A 391 15.08 -3.06 -0.19
N ALA A 392 14.87 -3.70 0.96
CA ALA A 392 15.17 -3.14 2.27
C ALA A 392 16.69 -2.88 2.46
N LEU A 393 17.54 -3.77 1.95
CA LEU A 393 18.99 -3.59 1.93
C LEU A 393 19.39 -2.40 1.04
N GLY A 394 18.80 -2.30 -0.15
CA GLY A 394 18.98 -1.15 -1.03
C GLY A 394 18.58 0.16 -0.35
N ALA A 395 17.44 0.17 0.34
CA ALA A 395 16.99 1.30 1.16
C ALA A 395 18.01 1.65 2.25
N THR A 396 18.55 0.63 2.94
CA THR A 396 19.59 0.82 3.96
C THR A 396 20.82 1.54 3.41
N VAL A 397 21.30 1.13 2.22
CA VAL A 397 22.43 1.78 1.55
C VAL A 397 22.13 3.24 1.20
N VAL A 398 20.96 3.50 0.61
CA VAL A 398 20.55 4.85 0.19
C VAL A 398 20.40 5.76 1.41
N TYR A 399 19.72 5.31 2.47
CA TYR A 399 19.55 6.13 3.68
C TYR A 399 20.85 6.30 4.46
N PHE A 400 21.76 5.34 4.42
CA PHE A 400 23.12 5.53 4.95
C PHE A 400 23.87 6.64 4.22
N TYR A 401 23.75 6.67 2.89
CA TYR A 401 24.34 7.74 2.07
C TYR A 401 23.74 9.11 2.43
N ILE A 402 22.40 9.21 2.53
CA ILE A 402 21.70 10.44 2.94
C ILE A 402 22.14 10.90 4.34
N LEU A 403 22.26 9.98 5.29
CA LEU A 403 22.72 10.28 6.66
C LEU A 403 24.16 10.81 6.68
N LYS A 404 25.04 10.23 5.85
CA LYS A 404 26.46 10.61 5.78
C LYS A 404 26.63 12.01 5.15
N THR A 405 25.91 12.31 4.07
CA THR A 405 25.96 13.60 3.39
C THR A 405 25.47 14.73 4.30
N LYS A 406 24.38 14.55 5.02
CA LYS A 406 23.89 15.58 5.98
C LYS A 406 24.85 15.83 7.13
N LYS A 407 25.61 14.83 7.58
CA LYS A 407 26.66 15.05 8.59
C LYS A 407 27.79 15.93 8.07
N LYS A 408 28.14 15.79 6.80
CA LYS A 408 29.19 16.59 6.16
C LYS A 408 28.77 18.05 5.99
N GLU A 409 27.54 18.29 5.51
CA GLU A 409 26.93 19.63 5.37
C GLU A 409 26.83 20.41 6.72
N LYS A 410 26.81 19.72 7.84
CA LYS A 410 26.79 20.34 9.19
C LYS A 410 28.16 20.58 9.80
N SER A 411 29.21 20.00 9.25
CA SER A 411 30.60 20.13 9.72
C SER A 411 31.40 21.14 8.89
N GLU A 412 30.90 21.55 7.75
CA GLU A 412 31.34 22.70 6.91
C GLU A 412 30.52 23.94 7.30
#